data_d891d0ba4b7788ab472715a2010cf7ed
#
_entry.id   d891d0ba4b7788ab472715a2010cf7ed
#
_cell.length_a   1.000
_cell.length_b   1.000
_cell.length_c   1.000
_cell.angle_alpha   90.00
_cell.angle_beta   90.00
_cell.angle_gamma   90.00
#
_symmetry.space_group_name_H-M   'P 1'
#
loop_
_entity.id
_entity.type
_entity.pdbx_description
1 polymer ?
#
loop_
_entity_poly.entity_id
_entity_poly.type
_entity_poly.pdbx_seq_one_letter_code
_entity_poly.pdbx_strand_id
1 'polypeptide(L)'
;MVLDVLDNFGKYAALNPYFSLVDAFMRTHQLEELALGTYNIKGEDVVLKIEQAMGKSRTEAILESHRQMIDIQIPLQQEETIGLAATVSLPAADYSAEKDISFYPNSPVQNYVTCPRGGFVIFFPQDAHAPCISEDASFTKAIFKVRCV
;
A
#
# COMPACT_ATOMS: atom_id res chain seq x y z
N MET A 1 -5.31 -9.28 -2.90
CA MET A 1 -4.00 -8.67 -3.14
C MET A 1 -3.54 -8.93 -4.57
N VAL A 2 -2.85 -7.97 -5.20
CA VAL A 2 -2.18 -8.10 -6.52
C VAL A 2 -0.73 -7.65 -6.35
N LEU A 3 0.22 -8.37 -6.94
CA LEU A 3 1.61 -7.96 -7.10
C LEU A 3 1.96 -8.06 -8.58
N ASP A 4 2.45 -6.98 -9.19
CA ASP A 4 2.89 -6.96 -10.58
C ASP A 4 3.88 -5.79 -10.81
N VAL A 5 4.40 -5.67 -12.03
CA VAL A 5 5.23 -4.54 -12.47
C VAL A 5 4.37 -3.35 -12.88
N LEU A 6 4.89 -2.13 -12.70
CA LEU A 6 4.15 -0.89 -12.99
C LEU A 6 3.60 -0.81 -14.42
N ASP A 7 4.34 -1.32 -15.40
CA ASP A 7 3.91 -1.34 -16.82
C ASP A 7 2.60 -2.11 -17.04
N ASN A 8 2.27 -3.03 -16.14
CA ASN A 8 1.06 -3.82 -16.20
C ASN A 8 -0.13 -3.18 -15.48
N PHE A 9 0.05 -2.07 -14.74
CA PHE A 9 -1.00 -1.52 -13.88
C PHE A 9 -2.32 -1.28 -14.61
N GLY A 10 -2.27 -0.77 -15.83
CA GLY A 10 -3.48 -0.53 -16.65
C GLY A 10 -4.36 -1.78 -16.88
N LYS A 11 -3.80 -3.00 -16.77
CA LYS A 11 -4.57 -4.25 -16.89
C LYS A 11 -5.55 -4.46 -15.72
N TYR A 12 -5.32 -3.78 -14.60
CA TYR A 12 -6.12 -3.87 -13.38
C TYR A 12 -7.19 -2.76 -13.28
N ALA A 13 -7.33 -1.90 -14.29
CA ALA A 13 -8.26 -0.77 -14.29
C ALA A 13 -9.72 -1.17 -14.02
N ALA A 14 -10.12 -2.40 -14.39
CA ALA A 14 -11.47 -2.91 -14.16
C ALA A 14 -11.79 -3.25 -12.68
N LEU A 15 -10.77 -3.33 -11.81
CA LEU A 15 -10.96 -3.71 -10.41
C LEU A 15 -11.52 -2.57 -9.54
N ASN A 16 -11.35 -1.31 -9.97
CA ASN A 16 -11.91 -0.14 -9.30
C ASN A 16 -12.01 1.00 -10.33
N PRO A 17 -13.12 1.75 -10.38
CA PRO A 17 -13.32 2.83 -11.38
C PRO A 17 -12.29 3.95 -11.29
N TYR A 18 -11.62 4.11 -10.15
CA TYR A 18 -10.58 5.13 -9.98
C TYR A 18 -9.18 4.66 -10.39
N PHE A 19 -8.97 3.37 -10.67
CA PHE A 19 -7.64 2.88 -11.06
C PHE A 19 -7.14 3.47 -12.38
N SER A 20 -8.05 3.85 -13.28
CA SER A 20 -7.68 4.58 -14.50
C SER A 20 -7.05 5.95 -14.21
N LEU A 21 -7.45 6.63 -13.13
CA LEU A 21 -6.84 7.89 -12.71
C LEU A 21 -5.44 7.68 -12.13
N VAL A 22 -5.26 6.60 -11.38
CA VAL A 22 -3.94 6.20 -10.83
C VAL A 22 -2.98 5.88 -11.99
N ASP A 23 -3.42 5.07 -12.97
CA ASP A 23 -2.63 4.75 -14.16
C ASP A 23 -2.24 6.01 -14.95
N ALA A 24 -3.20 6.89 -15.20
CA ALA A 24 -2.95 8.15 -15.91
C ALA A 24 -1.95 9.04 -15.15
N PHE A 25 -2.05 9.11 -13.83
CA PHE A 25 -1.12 9.87 -13.01
C PHE A 25 0.30 9.30 -13.09
N MET A 26 0.47 7.99 -12.95
CA MET A 26 1.77 7.32 -13.04
C MET A 26 2.41 7.45 -14.44
N ARG A 27 1.60 7.50 -15.51
CA ARG A 27 2.12 7.72 -16.88
C ARG A 27 2.59 9.15 -17.15
N THR A 28 2.10 10.13 -16.39
CA THR A 28 2.38 11.56 -16.59
C THR A 28 3.36 12.13 -15.58
N HIS A 29 3.68 11.39 -14.51
CA HIS A 29 4.58 11.83 -13.45
C HIS A 29 5.60 10.75 -13.13
N GLN A 30 6.85 11.15 -12.92
CA GLN A 30 7.88 10.27 -12.38
C GLN A 30 7.77 10.32 -10.84
N LEU A 31 7.26 9.25 -10.23
CA LEU A 31 6.98 9.23 -8.79
C LEU A 31 8.23 9.50 -7.94
N GLU A 32 9.38 9.08 -8.42
CA GLU A 32 10.68 9.25 -7.75
C GLU A 32 11.14 10.73 -7.70
N GLU A 33 10.60 11.58 -8.57
CA GLU A 33 10.92 13.01 -8.63
C GLU A 33 9.96 13.87 -7.80
N LEU A 34 8.87 13.28 -7.31
CA LEU A 34 7.91 14.01 -6.49
C LEU A 34 8.46 14.27 -5.10
N ALA A 35 8.21 15.47 -4.57
CA ALA A 35 8.57 15.81 -3.20
C ALA A 35 7.78 14.97 -2.19
N LEU A 36 8.35 14.77 -1.00
CA LEU A 36 7.61 14.16 0.12
C LEU A 36 6.35 14.99 0.42
N GLY A 37 5.22 14.30 0.58
CA GLY A 37 3.95 14.98 0.85
C GLY A 37 2.72 14.21 0.35
N THR A 38 1.59 14.90 0.41
CA THR A 38 0.28 14.36 0.01
C THR A 38 -0.24 15.10 -1.21
N TYR A 39 -0.67 14.34 -2.21
CA TYR A 39 -1.21 14.84 -3.48
C TYR A 39 -2.65 14.37 -3.64
N ASN A 40 -3.59 15.31 -3.66
CA ASN A 40 -5.00 15.01 -3.89
C ASN A 40 -5.28 14.93 -5.40
N ILE A 41 -5.40 13.71 -5.93
CA ILE A 41 -5.63 13.47 -7.36
C ILE A 41 -7.13 13.65 -7.68
N LYS A 42 -8.00 13.13 -6.79
CA LYS A 42 -9.45 13.32 -6.89
C LYS A 42 -10.04 13.50 -5.49
N GLY A 43 -9.90 14.70 -4.94
CA GLY A 43 -10.37 15.00 -3.59
C GLY A 43 -9.83 13.99 -2.56
N GLU A 44 -10.74 13.36 -1.81
CA GLU A 44 -10.42 12.31 -0.84
C GLU A 44 -10.56 10.89 -1.42
N ASP A 45 -11.07 10.76 -2.66
CA ASP A 45 -11.30 9.45 -3.27
C ASP A 45 -10.02 8.83 -3.82
N VAL A 46 -9.08 9.66 -4.29
CA VAL A 46 -7.77 9.21 -4.78
C VAL A 46 -6.69 10.17 -4.27
N VAL A 47 -5.90 9.67 -3.35
CA VAL A 47 -4.82 10.43 -2.72
C VAL A 47 -3.52 9.67 -2.89
N LEU A 48 -2.46 10.37 -3.32
CA LEU A 48 -1.10 9.84 -3.34
C LEU A 48 -0.32 10.41 -2.16
N LYS A 49 0.40 9.57 -1.46
CA LYS A 49 1.42 9.94 -0.47
C LYS A 49 2.78 9.54 -0.97
N ILE A 50 3.71 10.47 -0.99
CA ILE A 50 5.15 10.20 -1.14
C ILE A 50 5.76 10.38 0.23
N GLU A 51 6.28 9.30 0.80
CA GLU A 51 6.77 9.31 2.17
C GLU A 51 8.13 8.61 2.30
N GLN A 52 8.90 9.06 3.27
CA GLN A 52 10.07 8.35 3.74
C GLN A 52 9.63 7.38 4.84
N ALA A 53 9.59 6.10 4.51
CA ALA A 53 9.26 5.04 5.44
C ALA A 53 10.49 4.64 6.27
N MET A 54 10.27 4.25 7.52
CA MET A 54 11.30 3.63 8.36
C MET A 54 11.29 2.13 8.14
N GLY A 55 12.46 1.56 7.84
CA GLY A 55 12.63 0.12 7.73
C GLY A 55 12.37 -0.58 9.07
N LYS A 56 11.70 -1.72 9.00
CA LYS A 56 11.35 -2.57 10.15
C LYS A 56 11.84 -3.99 9.92
N SER A 57 12.15 -4.67 10.99
CA SER A 57 12.31 -6.12 10.94
C SER A 57 10.93 -6.81 10.80
N ARG A 58 10.94 -8.09 10.47
CA ARG A 58 9.69 -8.90 10.41
C ARG A 58 8.96 -8.97 11.74
N THR A 59 9.67 -8.84 12.87
CA THR A 59 9.09 -8.89 14.22
C THR A 59 8.50 -7.55 14.66
N GLU A 60 8.93 -6.43 14.07
CA GLU A 60 8.42 -5.09 14.37
C GLU A 60 7.24 -4.71 13.48
N ALA A 61 7.13 -5.31 12.30
CA ALA A 61 6.05 -5.01 11.37
C ALA A 61 4.71 -5.57 11.89
N ILE A 62 3.72 -4.72 12.04
CA ILE A 62 2.39 -5.05 12.57
C ILE A 62 1.40 -5.06 11.41
N LEU A 63 0.55 -6.09 11.37
CA LEU A 63 -0.55 -6.16 10.41
C LEU A 63 -1.54 -5.02 10.65
N GLU A 64 -1.92 -4.37 9.57
CA GLU A 64 -2.97 -3.36 9.50
C GLU A 64 -3.96 -3.66 8.38
N SER A 65 -5.18 -3.16 8.48
CA SER A 65 -6.18 -3.23 7.40
C SER A 65 -7.00 -1.97 7.33
N HIS A 66 -7.58 -1.72 6.16
CA HIS A 66 -8.45 -0.60 5.87
C HIS A 66 -9.86 -1.10 5.53
N ARG A 67 -10.90 -0.28 5.67
CA ARG A 67 -12.27 -0.65 5.32
C ARG A 67 -12.79 0.13 4.12
N GLN A 68 -12.37 1.38 3.98
CA GLN A 68 -12.88 2.31 2.97
C GLN A 68 -11.92 2.50 1.80
N MET A 69 -10.62 2.29 2.03
CA MET A 69 -9.58 2.56 1.05
C MET A 69 -8.85 1.27 0.62
N ILE A 70 -8.43 1.25 -0.62
CA ILE A 70 -7.49 0.31 -1.20
C ILE A 70 -6.12 0.98 -1.15
N ASP A 71 -5.10 0.26 -0.71
CA ASP A 71 -3.71 0.72 -0.78
C ASP A 71 -3.03 0.16 -2.01
N ILE A 72 -2.39 1.04 -2.79
CA ILE A 72 -1.46 0.64 -3.84
C ILE A 72 -0.09 1.13 -3.40
N GLN A 73 0.78 0.21 -3.02
CA GLN A 73 2.11 0.50 -2.48
C GLN A 73 3.18 0.26 -3.53
N ILE A 74 4.08 1.22 -3.71
CA ILE A 74 5.11 1.27 -4.74
C ILE A 74 6.42 1.68 -4.08
N PRO A 75 7.37 0.76 -3.88
CA PRO A 75 8.71 1.12 -3.42
C PRO A 75 9.47 1.84 -4.55
N LEU A 76 10.05 3.00 -4.26
CA LEU A 76 10.65 3.87 -5.30
C LEU A 76 12.15 3.65 -5.46
N GLN A 77 12.88 3.30 -4.42
CA GLN A 77 14.34 3.22 -4.44
C GLN A 77 14.86 1.79 -4.43
N GLN A 78 14.18 0.91 -3.72
CA GLN A 78 14.59 -0.47 -3.46
C GLN A 78 13.37 -1.38 -3.42
N GLU A 79 13.56 -2.66 -3.15
CA GLU A 79 12.46 -3.56 -2.87
C GLU A 79 11.93 -3.38 -1.43
N GLU A 80 10.69 -3.76 -1.21
CA GLU A 80 10.04 -3.78 0.10
C GLU A 80 9.40 -5.15 0.32
N THR A 81 9.67 -5.76 1.47
CA THR A 81 8.94 -6.94 1.91
C THR A 81 7.73 -6.51 2.74
N ILE A 82 6.59 -7.14 2.50
CA ILE A 82 5.32 -6.82 3.16
C ILE A 82 4.72 -8.12 3.69
N GLY A 83 4.36 -8.14 4.96
CA GLY A 83 3.65 -9.26 5.56
C GLY A 83 2.18 -9.27 5.14
N LEU A 84 1.57 -10.45 5.10
CA LEU A 84 0.21 -10.67 4.60
C LEU A 84 -0.61 -11.57 5.50
N ALA A 85 -1.89 -11.24 5.64
CA ALA A 85 -2.91 -12.13 6.18
C ALA A 85 -4.29 -11.76 5.59
N ALA A 86 -5.17 -12.75 5.43
CA ALA A 86 -6.57 -12.47 5.15
C ALA A 86 -7.26 -11.93 6.41
N THR A 87 -7.98 -10.81 6.33
CA THR A 87 -8.66 -10.23 7.50
C THR A 87 -9.61 -11.19 8.18
N VAL A 88 -10.26 -12.09 7.41
CA VAL A 88 -11.18 -13.11 7.94
C VAL A 88 -10.49 -14.11 8.87
N SER A 89 -9.17 -14.27 8.78
CA SER A 89 -8.38 -15.18 9.64
C SER A 89 -7.84 -14.48 10.90
N LEU A 90 -8.06 -13.19 11.05
CA LEU A 90 -7.55 -12.39 12.16
C LEU A 90 -8.61 -12.22 13.26
N PRO A 91 -8.21 -12.02 14.52
CA PRO A 91 -9.15 -11.70 15.59
C PRO A 91 -9.82 -10.35 15.34
N ALA A 92 -10.92 -10.09 16.04
CA ALA A 92 -11.54 -8.76 16.02
C ALA A 92 -10.54 -7.71 16.53
N ALA A 93 -10.50 -6.57 15.85
CA ALA A 93 -9.65 -5.44 16.21
C ALA A 93 -10.46 -4.14 16.17
N ASP A 94 -10.05 -3.18 17.01
CA ASP A 94 -10.63 -1.85 17.01
C ASP A 94 -10.37 -1.15 15.67
N TYR A 95 -11.37 -0.44 15.19
CA TYR A 95 -11.29 0.33 13.96
C TYR A 95 -11.35 1.82 14.23
N SER A 96 -10.34 2.54 13.81
CA SER A 96 -10.36 4.00 13.78
C SER A 96 -11.00 4.48 12.48
N ALA A 97 -12.23 4.99 12.57
CA ALA A 97 -12.94 5.50 11.39
C ALA A 97 -12.29 6.78 10.82
N GLU A 98 -11.67 7.60 11.68
CA GLU A 98 -10.96 8.82 11.28
C GLU A 98 -9.74 8.52 10.41
N LYS A 99 -9.00 7.43 10.75
CA LYS A 99 -7.78 7.03 10.05
C LYS A 99 -7.99 5.91 9.04
N ASP A 100 -9.20 5.35 9.00
CA ASP A 100 -9.55 4.16 8.22
C ASP A 100 -8.57 2.99 8.47
N ILE A 101 -8.32 2.63 9.72
CA ILE A 101 -7.31 1.63 10.06
C ILE A 101 -7.72 0.75 11.25
N SER A 102 -7.40 -0.53 11.17
CA SER A 102 -7.34 -1.48 12.27
C SER A 102 -5.93 -2.07 12.36
N PHE A 103 -5.40 -2.24 13.57
CA PHE A 103 -4.11 -2.89 13.82
C PHE A 103 -4.28 -4.23 14.52
N TYR A 104 -3.40 -5.18 14.21
CA TYR A 104 -3.41 -6.54 14.76
C TYR A 104 -2.05 -6.87 15.42
N PRO A 105 -1.67 -6.20 16.53
CA PRO A 105 -0.32 -6.30 17.11
C PRO A 105 0.01 -7.68 17.67
N ASN A 106 -0.98 -8.49 18.00
CA ASN A 106 -0.81 -9.82 18.58
C ASN A 106 -0.98 -10.95 17.55
N SER A 107 -1.09 -10.62 16.27
CA SER A 107 -1.27 -11.61 15.20
C SER A 107 0.06 -11.82 14.48
N PRO A 108 0.66 -13.02 14.54
CA PRO A 108 1.93 -13.27 13.85
C PRO A 108 1.72 -13.27 12.35
N VAL A 109 2.64 -12.63 11.63
CA VAL A 109 2.69 -12.66 10.17
C VAL A 109 3.30 -13.98 9.72
N GLN A 110 2.59 -14.72 8.88
CA GLN A 110 3.03 -16.03 8.38
C GLN A 110 3.42 -16.01 6.89
N ASN A 111 2.84 -15.07 6.14
CA ASN A 111 3.08 -14.96 4.71
C ASN A 111 3.70 -13.60 4.38
N TYR A 112 4.58 -13.58 3.40
CA TYR A 112 5.28 -12.38 2.97
C TYR A 112 5.32 -12.31 1.46
N VAL A 113 5.31 -11.10 0.93
CA VAL A 113 5.55 -10.79 -0.47
C VAL A 113 6.64 -9.74 -0.56
N THR A 114 7.52 -9.85 -1.54
CA THR A 114 8.52 -8.83 -1.83
C THR A 114 8.11 -8.11 -3.11
N CYS A 115 7.88 -6.81 -2.98
CA CYS A 115 7.63 -5.92 -4.11
C CYS A 115 8.97 -5.34 -4.59
N PRO A 116 9.42 -5.65 -5.81
CA PRO A 116 10.67 -5.11 -6.33
C PRO A 116 10.51 -3.62 -6.67
N ARG A 117 11.62 -2.91 -6.80
CA ARG A 117 11.63 -1.60 -7.45
C ARG A 117 11.04 -1.73 -8.87
N GLY A 118 10.15 -0.80 -9.24
CA GLY A 118 9.40 -0.87 -10.50
C GLY A 118 8.18 -1.80 -10.46
N GLY A 119 7.89 -2.36 -9.27
CA GLY A 119 6.67 -3.11 -9.00
C GLY A 119 5.66 -2.32 -8.19
N PHE A 120 4.49 -2.91 -7.99
CA PHE A 120 3.45 -2.42 -7.07
C PHE A 120 2.73 -3.58 -6.40
N VAL A 121 2.15 -3.29 -5.23
CA VAL A 121 1.22 -4.21 -4.56
C VAL A 121 -0.10 -3.49 -4.31
N ILE A 122 -1.23 -4.14 -4.65
CA ILE A 122 -2.58 -3.66 -4.30
C ILE A 122 -3.10 -4.46 -3.12
N PHE A 123 -3.48 -3.79 -2.05
CA PHE A 123 -4.17 -4.36 -0.89
C PHE A 123 -5.60 -3.86 -0.86
N PHE A 124 -6.55 -4.79 -0.93
CA PHE A 124 -7.96 -4.52 -0.77
C PHE A 124 -8.36 -4.62 0.72
N PRO A 125 -9.57 -4.20 1.13
CA PRO A 125 -10.00 -4.27 2.53
C PRO A 125 -9.90 -5.65 3.19
N GLN A 126 -9.99 -6.72 2.40
CA GLN A 126 -9.83 -8.10 2.89
C GLN A 126 -8.37 -8.52 3.08
N ASP A 127 -7.41 -7.72 2.66
CA ASP A 127 -5.97 -8.01 2.71
C ASP A 127 -5.33 -7.21 3.85
N ALA A 128 -5.16 -7.82 5.02
CA ALA A 128 -4.32 -7.22 6.05
C ALA A 128 -2.85 -7.33 5.64
N HIS A 129 -2.09 -6.26 5.88
CA HIS A 129 -0.70 -6.17 5.47
C HIS A 129 0.18 -5.52 6.55
N ALA A 130 1.43 -5.95 6.63
CA ALA A 130 2.45 -5.42 7.53
C ALA A 130 3.57 -4.80 6.68
N PRO A 131 3.51 -3.48 6.39
CA PRO A 131 4.43 -2.83 5.46
C PRO A 131 5.77 -2.47 6.10
N CYS A 132 6.67 -1.99 5.27
CA CYS A 132 7.96 -1.39 5.62
C CYS A 132 9.01 -2.38 6.13
N ILE A 133 8.92 -3.67 5.80
CA ILE A 133 9.98 -4.63 6.15
C ILE A 133 11.14 -4.43 5.16
N SER A 134 12.27 -3.96 5.69
CA SER A 134 13.49 -3.68 4.91
C SER A 134 14.72 -3.73 5.81
N GLU A 135 15.87 -4.09 5.24
CA GLU A 135 17.17 -3.99 5.90
C GLU A 135 17.70 -2.54 5.93
N ASP A 136 17.20 -1.68 5.03
CA ASP A 136 17.53 -0.27 5.03
C ASP A 136 16.81 0.46 6.17
N ALA A 137 17.53 1.36 6.84
CA ALA A 137 16.99 2.13 7.96
C ALA A 137 15.81 3.01 7.54
N SER A 138 15.81 3.52 6.30
CA SER A 138 14.70 4.27 5.72
C SER A 138 14.74 4.20 4.21
N PHE A 139 13.57 4.35 3.57
CA PHE A 139 13.42 4.36 2.12
C PHE A 139 12.20 5.16 1.69
N THR A 140 12.22 5.63 0.45
CA THR A 140 11.10 6.39 -0.10
C THR A 140 10.13 5.46 -0.82
N LYS A 141 8.84 5.64 -0.57
CA LYS A 141 7.77 4.91 -1.23
C LYS A 141 6.60 5.82 -1.61
N ALA A 142 5.84 5.40 -2.60
CA ALA A 142 4.58 5.99 -2.97
C ALA A 142 3.43 5.07 -2.53
N ILE A 143 2.36 5.66 -1.99
CA ILE A 143 1.15 4.94 -1.59
C ILE A 143 -0.05 5.69 -2.18
N PHE A 144 -0.75 5.08 -3.13
CA PHE A 144 -2.05 5.56 -3.51
C PHE A 144 -3.10 4.97 -2.57
N LYS A 145 -3.88 5.85 -1.95
CA LYS A 145 -5.10 5.53 -1.23
C LYS A 145 -6.27 5.75 -2.17
N VAL A 146 -7.01 4.70 -2.49
CA VAL A 146 -8.10 4.71 -3.45
C VAL A 146 -9.37 4.22 -2.80
N ARG A 147 -10.44 5.03 -2.86
CA ARG A 147 -11.72 4.67 -2.24
C ARG A 147 -12.31 3.41 -2.87
N CYS A 148 -12.80 2.53 -2.01
CA CYS A 148 -13.63 1.40 -2.40
C CYS A 148 -15.00 1.89 -2.90
N VAL A 149 -15.52 1.30 -3.95
CA VAL A 149 -16.86 1.55 -4.52
C VAL A 149 -17.53 0.21 -4.79
#